data_b8110ac2d0f4476fe62cfb564b078079
#
_entry.id   b8110ac2d0f4476fe62cfb564b078079
#
_cell.length_a   1.000
_cell.length_b   1.000
_cell.length_c   1.000
_cell.angle_alpha   90.00
_cell.angle_beta   90.00
_cell.angle_gamma   90.00
#
_symmetry.space_group_name_H-M   'P 1'
#
loop_
_entity.id
_entity.type
_entity.pdbx_description
1 polymer ?
#
loop_
_entity_poly.entity_id
_entity_poly.type
_entity_poly.pdbx_seq_one_letter_code
_entity_poly.pdbx_strand_id
1 'polypeptide(L)'
;MTDYLPMYDFSDTGCQWQSSDASETKRVLGGKGAGLVRMVNDGMPVPPGFTITTDVCNKFRVMKKAGVTTADVSFIDGLVAKTMEHMATLEKKFGFMPLVSVRSGAPVSMPGMMDTILNVGLTTSNVDSWGDKIGERAAFDSYRRLITMLGATAFGVPMAVFDGELAAMKVLDKAVLDTDLTVGALKAVSFLMTQKFQAATQKEFPNTLGAQLAAAILAVFDSWESPRAIEYRKLNSIPDDMGTAVTIQAMVFGNMGKSSGTGVLFTRNPSTGEPGMFGEFLENAQGEDVVAGIRTPHPVEGMIGKWNYNTNGLDFTWPDVHAQLLALCSKLETIYNDMVDIEFTVQQGKLYILQSRSGKRSARAAFRIAVDKVGAGEWTRLDAFKKLSSEQFKTLRRPQIDPDYKVKPDFTGIPGCPGVVTAQPVFSSADAVAAKFDCILVTHETSPNDIAGMAKAKGILTAMGGATSHAAVVARAMDKTCVVGVGPHM
;
A
#
# COMPACT_ATOMS: atom_id res chain seq x y z
N MET A 1 -14.32 33.06 1.52
CA MET A 1 -14.31 31.79 2.33
C MET A 1 -13.32 30.75 1.79
N THR A 2 -12.29 31.19 1.06
CA THR A 2 -11.25 30.32 0.45
C THR A 2 -10.04 30.11 1.35
N ASP A 3 -9.98 30.71 2.55
CA ASP A 3 -8.70 30.92 3.25
C ASP A 3 -8.25 29.80 4.19
N TYR A 4 -9.02 28.75 4.42
CA TYR A 4 -8.59 27.68 5.32
C TYR A 4 -8.52 26.33 4.61
N LEU A 5 -7.36 26.07 4.00
CA LEU A 5 -6.98 24.78 3.41
C LEU A 5 -5.73 24.27 4.14
N PRO A 6 -5.87 23.70 5.35
CA PRO A 6 -4.74 23.32 6.16
C PRO A 6 -3.94 22.18 5.52
N MET A 7 -2.65 22.46 5.31
CA MET A 7 -1.62 21.55 4.82
C MET A 7 -0.38 21.70 5.69
N TYR A 8 0.29 20.58 5.98
CA TYR A 8 1.43 20.56 6.91
C TYR A 8 2.61 19.82 6.29
N ASP A 9 3.75 20.51 6.16
CA ASP A 9 4.98 19.94 5.64
C ASP A 9 5.65 19.02 6.67
N PHE A 10 6.31 17.99 6.17
CA PHE A 10 7.21 17.12 6.94
C PHE A 10 8.51 16.89 6.14
N SER A 11 9.64 16.90 6.81
CA SER A 11 10.95 16.64 6.19
C SER A 11 11.98 16.25 7.25
N ASP A 12 13.17 15.87 6.81
CA ASP A 12 14.32 15.59 7.69
C ASP A 12 14.73 16.78 8.59
N THR A 13 14.28 18.00 8.29
CA THR A 13 14.49 19.20 9.11
C THR A 13 13.37 19.46 10.11
N GLY A 14 12.35 18.60 10.16
CA GLY A 14 11.22 18.68 11.09
C GLY A 14 9.85 18.69 10.43
N CYS A 15 8.83 18.85 11.26
CA CYS A 15 7.42 18.89 10.86
C CYS A 15 6.77 20.21 11.26
N GLN A 16 5.89 20.73 10.41
CA GLN A 16 5.06 21.88 10.75
C GLN A 16 3.95 21.53 11.76
N TRP A 17 3.53 20.28 11.79
CA TRP A 17 2.55 19.80 12.76
C TRP A 17 3.16 19.67 14.15
N GLN A 18 2.57 20.34 15.15
CA GLN A 18 3.15 20.48 16.50
C GLN A 18 2.29 19.87 17.62
N SER A 19 1.12 19.28 17.31
CA SER A 19 0.32 18.66 18.37
C SER A 19 0.99 17.41 18.93
N SER A 20 1.05 17.33 20.27
CA SER A 20 1.50 16.14 21.00
C SER A 20 0.39 15.09 21.18
N ASP A 21 -0.87 15.44 20.91
CA ASP A 21 -1.99 14.51 20.97
C ASP A 21 -1.99 13.60 19.73
N ALA A 22 -1.63 12.32 19.94
CA ALA A 22 -1.60 11.32 18.89
C ALA A 22 -2.98 11.03 18.26
N SER A 23 -4.07 11.21 19.04
CA SER A 23 -5.44 11.02 18.56
C SER A 23 -5.83 12.16 17.61
N GLU A 24 -5.57 13.39 18.01
CA GLU A 24 -5.80 14.58 17.18
C GLU A 24 -4.94 14.54 15.91
N THR A 25 -3.64 14.26 16.06
CA THR A 25 -2.72 14.11 14.92
C THR A 25 -3.27 13.11 13.89
N LYS A 26 -3.73 11.96 14.36
CA LYS A 26 -4.30 10.93 13.52
C LYS A 26 -5.65 11.33 12.91
N ARG A 27 -6.48 12.06 13.65
CA ARG A 27 -7.76 12.59 13.17
C ARG A 27 -7.56 13.57 12.02
N VAL A 28 -6.59 14.48 12.15
CA VAL A 28 -6.36 15.58 11.21
C VAL A 28 -5.50 15.16 10.03
N LEU A 29 -4.36 14.49 10.28
CA LEU A 29 -3.41 14.10 9.23
C LEU A 29 -3.67 12.71 8.66
N GLY A 30 -4.66 11.99 9.21
CA GLY A 30 -4.88 10.58 8.90
C GLY A 30 -3.77 9.68 9.42
N GLY A 31 -3.95 8.38 9.26
CA GLY A 31 -2.99 7.39 9.77
C GLY A 31 -1.61 7.47 9.09
N LYS A 32 -1.58 7.73 7.77
CA LYS A 32 -0.30 7.86 7.03
C LYS A 32 0.45 9.14 7.42
N GLY A 33 -0.21 10.30 7.38
CA GLY A 33 0.40 11.57 7.76
C GLY A 33 0.92 11.56 9.20
N ALA A 34 0.13 11.05 10.13
CA ALA A 34 0.54 10.90 11.52
C ALA A 34 1.76 9.98 11.70
N GLY A 35 1.81 8.87 10.95
CA GLY A 35 2.96 7.96 10.94
C GLY A 35 4.22 8.63 10.41
N LEU A 36 4.10 9.41 9.32
CA LEU A 36 5.22 10.14 8.71
C LEU A 36 5.76 11.23 9.65
N VAL A 37 4.89 12.04 10.25
CA VAL A 37 5.28 13.06 11.25
C VAL A 37 6.05 12.40 12.40
N ARG A 38 5.56 11.28 12.91
CA ARG A 38 6.22 10.54 13.98
C ARG A 38 7.61 10.07 13.56
N MET A 39 7.72 9.41 12.40
CA MET A 39 9.00 8.90 11.90
C MET A 39 10.04 10.01 11.65
N VAL A 40 9.59 11.15 11.11
CA VAL A 40 10.46 12.33 10.90
C VAL A 40 10.97 12.88 12.23
N ASN A 41 10.09 13.05 13.21
CA ASN A 41 10.47 13.52 14.55
C ASN A 41 11.46 12.59 15.24
N ASP A 42 11.39 11.29 14.92
CA ASP A 42 12.32 10.28 15.42
C ASP A 42 13.59 10.13 14.56
N GLY A 43 13.80 11.01 13.55
CA GLY A 43 15.00 11.04 12.72
C GLY A 43 15.14 9.87 11.76
N MET A 44 14.03 9.29 11.31
CA MET A 44 14.04 8.22 10.31
C MET A 44 14.20 8.75 8.89
N PRO A 45 14.74 7.95 7.96
CA PRO A 45 14.96 8.36 6.57
C PRO A 45 13.64 8.36 5.78
N VAL A 46 12.84 9.39 5.97
CA VAL A 46 11.55 9.59 5.32
C VAL A 46 11.69 10.59 4.17
N PRO A 47 11.23 10.26 2.94
CA PRO A 47 11.17 11.27 1.88
C PRO A 47 10.28 12.44 2.28
N PRO A 48 10.68 13.70 2.03
CA PRO A 48 9.91 14.86 2.42
C PRO A 48 8.59 14.97 1.65
N GLY A 49 7.64 15.71 2.22
CA GLY A 49 6.33 15.93 1.65
C GLY A 49 5.46 16.79 2.52
N PHE A 50 4.17 16.76 2.26
CA PHE A 50 3.15 17.45 3.05
C PHE A 50 1.83 16.66 3.06
N THR A 51 0.99 16.99 4.04
CA THR A 51 -0.32 16.35 4.19
C THR A 51 -1.43 17.40 4.11
N ILE A 52 -2.39 17.20 3.22
CA ILE A 52 -3.68 17.90 3.15
C ILE A 52 -4.60 17.20 4.15
N THR A 53 -5.22 17.94 5.05
CA THR A 53 -5.96 17.38 6.19
C THR A 53 -7.30 16.74 5.81
N THR A 54 -7.82 15.90 6.68
CA THR A 54 -9.17 15.31 6.57
C THR A 54 -10.27 16.38 6.49
N ASP A 55 -10.07 17.54 7.12
CA ASP A 55 -11.05 18.63 7.11
C ASP A 55 -11.24 19.22 5.70
N VAL A 56 -10.17 19.26 4.88
CA VAL A 56 -10.26 19.68 3.47
C VAL A 56 -11.10 18.69 2.66
N CYS A 57 -10.89 17.38 2.87
CA CYS A 57 -11.71 16.35 2.24
C CYS A 57 -13.19 16.48 2.64
N ASN A 58 -13.47 16.65 3.93
CA ASN A 58 -14.84 16.79 4.40
C ASN A 58 -15.52 18.06 3.85
N LYS A 59 -14.78 19.16 3.74
CA LYS A 59 -15.27 20.40 3.09
C LYS A 59 -15.63 20.13 1.62
N PHE A 60 -14.76 19.47 0.86
CA PHE A 60 -15.02 19.07 -0.53
C PHE A 60 -16.27 18.18 -0.64
N ARG A 61 -16.42 17.17 0.23
CA ARG A 61 -17.58 16.28 0.25
C ARG A 61 -18.91 17.01 0.51
N VAL A 62 -18.91 17.97 1.45
CA VAL A 62 -20.08 18.78 1.75
C VAL A 62 -20.47 19.63 0.55
N MET A 63 -19.50 20.28 -0.09
CA MET A 63 -19.72 21.08 -1.29
C MET A 63 -20.29 20.23 -2.44
N LYS A 64 -19.68 19.09 -2.72
CA LYS A 64 -20.13 18.15 -3.76
C LYS A 64 -21.57 17.66 -3.53
N LYS A 65 -21.93 17.33 -2.28
CA LYS A 65 -23.32 16.94 -1.92
C LYS A 65 -24.32 18.09 -2.07
N ALA A 66 -23.90 19.31 -1.88
CA ALA A 66 -24.75 20.50 -2.06
C ALA A 66 -24.99 20.90 -3.53
N GLY A 67 -24.29 20.26 -4.49
CA GLY A 67 -24.43 20.54 -5.91
C GLY A 67 -23.95 21.93 -6.34
N VAL A 68 -22.99 22.51 -5.64
CA VAL A 68 -22.50 23.88 -5.83
C VAL A 68 -21.40 23.89 -6.90
N THR A 69 -21.77 24.21 -8.15
CA THR A 69 -20.84 24.14 -9.31
C THR A 69 -19.81 25.27 -9.40
N THR A 70 -20.20 26.53 -9.07
CA THR A 70 -19.27 27.68 -9.15
C THR A 70 -18.33 27.81 -7.94
N ALA A 71 -18.77 27.45 -6.75
CA ALA A 71 -17.91 27.38 -5.57
C ALA A 71 -16.92 26.22 -5.65
N ASP A 72 -17.24 25.16 -6.40
CA ASP A 72 -16.36 24.02 -6.64
C ASP A 72 -15.12 24.43 -7.44
N VAL A 73 -15.25 25.26 -8.47
CA VAL A 73 -14.12 25.74 -9.28
C VAL A 73 -13.18 26.59 -8.43
N SER A 74 -13.71 27.58 -7.69
CA SER A 74 -12.89 28.45 -6.82
C SER A 74 -12.19 27.66 -5.69
N PHE A 75 -12.86 26.63 -5.13
CA PHE A 75 -12.25 25.75 -4.13
C PHE A 75 -11.12 24.92 -4.73
N ILE A 76 -11.32 24.33 -5.90
CA ILE A 76 -10.33 23.51 -6.60
C ILE A 76 -9.12 24.36 -6.98
N ASP A 77 -9.34 25.56 -7.54
CA ASP A 77 -8.26 26.49 -7.90
C ASP A 77 -7.44 26.90 -6.67
N GLY A 78 -8.11 27.22 -5.56
CA GLY A 78 -7.45 27.52 -4.29
C GLY A 78 -6.68 26.33 -3.71
N LEU A 79 -7.23 25.13 -3.82
CA LEU A 79 -6.59 23.90 -3.40
C LEU A 79 -5.31 23.64 -4.22
N VAL A 80 -5.39 23.78 -5.55
CA VAL A 80 -4.24 23.60 -6.44
C VAL A 80 -3.19 24.66 -6.18
N ALA A 81 -3.57 25.94 -6.08
CA ALA A 81 -2.64 27.03 -5.79
C ALA A 81 -1.89 26.79 -4.48
N LYS A 82 -2.60 26.41 -3.42
CA LYS A 82 -1.98 26.09 -2.12
C LYS A 82 -1.06 24.87 -2.19
N THR A 83 -1.48 23.83 -2.91
CA THR A 83 -0.65 22.64 -3.16
C THR A 83 0.64 23.01 -3.89
N MET A 84 0.57 23.89 -4.89
CA MET A 84 1.75 24.36 -5.64
C MET A 84 2.71 25.21 -4.79
N GLU A 85 2.23 25.96 -3.77
CA GLU A 85 3.11 26.63 -2.80
C GLU A 85 3.96 25.61 -2.01
N HIS A 86 3.34 24.52 -1.53
CA HIS A 86 4.06 23.44 -0.85
C HIS A 86 5.01 22.69 -1.80
N MET A 87 4.61 22.47 -3.07
CA MET A 87 5.50 21.92 -4.09
C MET A 87 6.73 22.80 -4.34
N ALA A 88 6.58 24.13 -4.35
CA ALA A 88 7.71 25.05 -4.46
C ALA A 88 8.69 24.96 -3.26
N THR A 89 8.19 24.61 -2.07
CA THR A 89 9.05 24.31 -0.90
C THR A 89 9.86 23.04 -1.13
N LEU A 90 9.26 22.00 -1.69
CA LEU A 90 9.98 20.78 -2.07
C LEU A 90 11.00 21.05 -3.18
N GLU A 91 10.64 21.85 -4.19
CA GLU A 91 11.55 22.25 -5.28
C GLU A 91 12.81 22.93 -4.74
N LYS A 92 12.66 23.87 -3.83
CA LYS A 92 13.80 24.53 -3.16
C LYS A 92 14.72 23.55 -2.45
N LYS A 93 14.13 22.51 -1.81
CA LYS A 93 14.88 21.48 -1.10
C LYS A 93 15.67 20.57 -2.02
N PHE A 94 15.09 20.17 -3.15
CA PHE A 94 15.73 19.29 -4.12
C PHE A 94 16.59 20.03 -5.17
N GLY A 95 16.41 21.33 -5.33
CA GLY A 95 17.00 22.11 -6.42
C GLY A 95 16.32 21.87 -7.79
N PHE A 96 15.26 21.10 -7.81
CA PHE A 96 14.39 20.83 -8.98
C PHE A 96 13.02 20.38 -8.50
N MET A 97 11.99 20.50 -9.36
CA MET A 97 10.65 20.02 -9.05
C MET A 97 10.62 18.49 -8.96
N PRO A 98 10.42 17.90 -7.75
CA PRO A 98 10.39 16.45 -7.62
C PRO A 98 9.09 15.85 -8.16
N LEU A 99 9.15 14.58 -8.60
CA LEU A 99 7.95 13.77 -8.75
C LEU A 99 7.40 13.41 -7.38
N VAL A 100 6.09 13.26 -7.29
CA VAL A 100 5.45 12.95 -6.01
C VAL A 100 4.47 11.80 -6.13
N SER A 101 4.23 11.13 -5.02
CA SER A 101 3.10 10.25 -4.81
C SER A 101 1.95 11.01 -4.14
N VAL A 102 0.71 10.75 -4.55
CA VAL A 102 -0.52 11.28 -3.93
C VAL A 102 -1.24 10.11 -3.29
N ARG A 103 -1.26 10.07 -1.97
CA ARG A 103 -1.66 8.89 -1.18
C ARG A 103 -2.81 9.21 -0.23
N SER A 104 -3.85 8.40 -0.23
CA SER A 104 -4.92 8.47 0.78
C SER A 104 -4.42 8.12 2.18
N GLY A 105 -4.99 8.74 3.20
CA GLY A 105 -4.66 8.48 4.60
C GLY A 105 -5.82 8.72 5.54
N ALA A 106 -6.75 7.76 5.67
CA ALA A 106 -7.83 7.87 6.67
C ALA A 106 -7.31 7.72 8.10
N PRO A 107 -8.01 8.28 9.11
CA PRO A 107 -7.66 8.08 10.51
C PRO A 107 -7.64 6.61 10.94
N VAL A 108 -8.51 5.78 10.33
CA VAL A 108 -8.54 4.33 10.53
C VAL A 108 -7.92 3.64 9.30
N SER A 109 -7.09 2.63 9.54
CA SER A 109 -6.46 1.87 8.45
C SER A 109 -7.51 1.09 7.66
N MET A 110 -7.58 1.34 6.35
CA MET A 110 -8.49 0.71 5.40
C MET A 110 -7.67 0.15 4.22
N PRO A 111 -6.99 -0.99 4.38
CA PRO A 111 -6.03 -1.51 3.40
C PRO A 111 -6.70 -1.76 2.04
N GLY A 112 -6.15 -1.18 0.97
CA GLY A 112 -6.66 -1.34 -0.39
C GLY A 112 -7.97 -0.65 -0.73
N MET A 113 -8.64 0.00 0.25
CA MET A 113 -9.97 0.59 0.02
C MET A 113 -9.92 1.95 -0.66
N MET A 114 -8.82 2.65 -0.56
CA MET A 114 -8.65 4.00 -1.11
C MET A 114 -7.41 4.08 -2.02
N ASP A 115 -7.44 5.01 -2.93
CA ASP A 115 -6.50 5.06 -4.04
C ASP A 115 -5.17 5.73 -3.68
N THR A 116 -4.15 5.43 -4.48
CA THR A 116 -2.81 6.01 -4.48
C THR A 116 -2.41 6.25 -5.93
N ILE A 117 -1.83 7.41 -6.23
CA ILE A 117 -1.27 7.72 -7.54
C ILE A 117 0.21 8.02 -7.36
N LEU A 118 1.06 7.30 -8.09
CA LEU A 118 2.51 7.47 -8.07
C LEU A 118 2.99 8.28 -9.28
N ASN A 119 4.22 8.78 -9.20
CA ASN A 119 4.94 9.43 -10.32
C ASN A 119 4.27 10.72 -10.85
N VAL A 120 3.43 11.38 -10.03
CA VAL A 120 2.77 12.64 -10.38
C VAL A 120 3.83 13.72 -10.64
N GLY A 121 3.72 14.39 -11.76
CA GLY A 121 4.68 15.38 -12.26
C GLY A 121 5.39 14.95 -13.54
N LEU A 122 5.33 13.66 -13.95
CA LEU A 122 5.83 13.24 -15.26
C LEU A 122 4.89 13.70 -16.36
N THR A 123 5.49 14.27 -17.40
CA THR A 123 4.79 14.81 -18.58
C THR A 123 5.54 14.41 -19.83
N THR A 124 4.92 14.54 -20.99
CA THR A 124 5.58 14.32 -22.29
C THR A 124 6.78 15.24 -22.49
N SER A 125 6.78 16.43 -21.88
CA SER A 125 7.83 17.44 -22.03
C SER A 125 9.02 17.23 -21.08
N ASN A 126 8.87 16.47 -19.99
CA ASN A 126 9.94 16.33 -19.00
C ASN A 126 10.42 14.88 -18.77
N VAL A 127 9.75 13.86 -19.33
CA VAL A 127 10.10 12.47 -19.09
C VAL A 127 11.51 12.12 -19.56
N ASP A 128 11.99 12.70 -20.67
CA ASP A 128 13.36 12.51 -21.13
C ASP A 128 14.38 13.12 -20.14
N SER A 129 14.13 14.33 -19.62
CA SER A 129 15.00 14.93 -18.60
C SER A 129 14.99 14.18 -17.28
N TRP A 130 13.89 13.49 -16.96
CA TRP A 130 13.84 12.53 -15.85
C TRP A 130 14.65 11.27 -16.18
N GLY A 131 14.72 10.88 -17.47
CA GLY A 131 15.60 9.81 -17.93
C GLY A 131 17.07 10.06 -17.58
N ASP A 132 17.53 11.31 -17.66
CA ASP A 132 18.89 11.70 -17.26
C ASP A 132 19.14 11.54 -15.75
N LYS A 133 18.09 11.66 -14.93
CA LYS A 133 18.18 11.60 -13.45
C LYS A 133 18.08 10.18 -12.90
N ILE A 134 17.12 9.39 -13.41
CA ILE A 134 16.77 8.06 -12.85
C ILE A 134 17.01 6.91 -13.83
N GLY A 135 17.50 7.21 -15.04
CA GLY A 135 17.63 6.26 -16.13
C GLY A 135 16.38 6.24 -17.05
N GLU A 136 16.59 6.24 -18.37
CA GLU A 136 15.49 6.29 -19.35
C GLU A 136 14.44 5.21 -19.12
N ARG A 137 14.89 3.99 -18.84
CA ARG A 137 13.99 2.88 -18.61
C ARG A 137 13.07 3.14 -17.40
N ALA A 138 13.65 3.58 -16.28
CA ALA A 138 12.88 3.87 -15.05
C ALA A 138 11.92 5.05 -15.26
N ALA A 139 12.33 6.08 -16.01
CA ALA A 139 11.48 7.24 -16.29
C ALA A 139 10.25 6.85 -17.12
N PHE A 140 10.42 6.10 -18.23
CA PHE A 140 9.30 5.67 -19.07
C PHE A 140 8.45 4.58 -18.42
N ASP A 141 9.03 3.69 -17.62
CA ASP A 141 8.26 2.77 -16.77
C ASP A 141 7.39 3.54 -15.76
N SER A 142 7.94 4.56 -15.12
CA SER A 142 7.20 5.43 -14.19
C SER A 142 6.11 6.24 -14.91
N TYR A 143 6.36 6.69 -16.14
CA TYR A 143 5.38 7.46 -16.90
C TYR A 143 4.18 6.60 -17.35
N ARG A 144 4.40 5.38 -17.88
CA ARG A 144 3.30 4.48 -18.21
C ARG A 144 2.46 4.14 -16.98
N ARG A 145 3.11 3.95 -15.81
CA ARG A 145 2.40 3.69 -14.53
C ARG A 145 1.54 4.88 -14.11
N LEU A 146 2.06 6.11 -14.24
CA LEU A 146 1.26 7.30 -13.99
C LEU A 146 0.02 7.37 -14.90
N ILE A 147 0.18 7.11 -16.20
CA ILE A 147 -0.94 7.11 -17.15
C ILE A 147 -2.01 6.10 -16.73
N THR A 148 -1.58 4.89 -16.40
CA THR A 148 -2.48 3.81 -15.95
C THR A 148 -3.18 4.18 -14.64
N MET A 149 -2.43 4.57 -13.62
CA MET A 149 -2.99 4.85 -12.29
C MET A 149 -3.89 6.08 -12.31
N LEU A 150 -3.45 7.20 -12.89
CA LEU A 150 -4.24 8.41 -12.97
C LEU A 150 -5.48 8.24 -13.87
N GLY A 151 -5.29 7.56 -15.02
CA GLY A 151 -6.38 7.26 -15.96
C GLY A 151 -7.47 6.40 -15.34
N ALA A 152 -7.09 5.35 -14.64
CA ALA A 152 -8.05 4.46 -13.99
C ALA A 152 -8.72 5.13 -12.77
N THR A 153 -7.93 5.76 -11.91
CA THR A 153 -8.41 6.26 -10.61
C THR A 153 -9.19 7.57 -10.74
N ALA A 154 -8.66 8.55 -11.51
CA ALA A 154 -9.25 9.87 -11.59
C ALA A 154 -10.25 10.04 -12.75
N PHE A 155 -10.12 9.23 -13.80
CA PHE A 155 -10.94 9.37 -15.00
C PHE A 155 -11.81 8.14 -15.29
N GLY A 156 -11.72 7.09 -14.46
CA GLY A 156 -12.57 5.92 -14.56
C GLY A 156 -12.33 5.05 -15.80
N VAL A 157 -11.17 5.17 -16.45
CA VAL A 157 -10.81 4.29 -17.57
C VAL A 157 -10.59 2.89 -17.02
N PRO A 158 -11.25 1.85 -17.55
CA PRO A 158 -11.04 0.49 -17.07
C PRO A 158 -9.56 0.08 -17.14
N MET A 159 -9.02 -0.47 -16.07
CA MET A 159 -7.60 -0.91 -15.99
C MET A 159 -7.25 -1.85 -17.15
N ALA A 160 -8.16 -2.76 -17.51
CA ALA A 160 -7.99 -3.71 -18.62
C ALA A 160 -7.64 -3.05 -19.97
N VAL A 161 -7.99 -1.78 -20.19
CA VAL A 161 -7.61 -1.03 -21.39
C VAL A 161 -6.10 -0.83 -21.44
N PHE A 162 -5.50 -0.46 -20.32
CA PHE A 162 -4.05 -0.23 -20.22
C PHE A 162 -3.28 -1.56 -20.13
N ASP A 163 -3.81 -2.53 -19.40
CA ASP A 163 -3.23 -3.87 -19.26
C ASP A 163 -3.17 -4.59 -20.62
N GLY A 164 -4.18 -4.40 -21.46
CA GLY A 164 -4.22 -4.92 -22.81
C GLY A 164 -3.08 -4.37 -23.69
N GLU A 165 -2.83 -3.06 -23.64
CA GLU A 165 -1.73 -2.42 -24.38
C GLU A 165 -0.35 -2.90 -23.86
N LEU A 166 -0.21 -3.04 -22.55
CA LEU A 166 1.03 -3.55 -21.95
C LEU A 166 1.29 -5.00 -22.35
N ALA A 167 0.26 -5.84 -22.29
CA ALA A 167 0.37 -7.24 -22.70
C ALA A 167 0.73 -7.37 -24.19
N ALA A 168 0.10 -6.60 -25.08
CA ALA A 168 0.44 -6.58 -26.49
C ALA A 168 1.88 -6.13 -26.73
N MET A 169 2.34 -5.10 -26.00
CA MET A 169 3.72 -4.61 -26.12
C MET A 169 4.73 -5.65 -25.63
N LYS A 170 4.45 -6.38 -24.54
CA LYS A 170 5.31 -7.48 -24.08
C LYS A 170 5.50 -8.56 -25.16
N VAL A 171 4.44 -8.93 -25.85
CA VAL A 171 4.53 -9.90 -26.95
C VAL A 171 5.42 -9.36 -28.09
N LEU A 172 5.25 -8.09 -28.47
CA LEU A 172 6.04 -7.46 -29.53
C LEU A 172 7.53 -7.33 -29.17
N ASP A 173 7.81 -6.97 -27.92
CA ASP A 173 9.19 -6.79 -27.41
C ASP A 173 9.83 -8.10 -26.93
N LYS A 174 9.09 -9.23 -26.98
CA LYS A 174 9.48 -10.55 -26.46
C LYS A 174 9.85 -10.54 -24.97
N ALA A 175 9.22 -9.64 -24.22
CA ALA A 175 9.38 -9.50 -22.78
C ALA A 175 8.43 -10.45 -22.03
N VAL A 176 8.93 -11.12 -20.99
CA VAL A 176 8.11 -11.94 -20.08
C VAL A 176 7.57 -11.07 -18.94
N LEU A 177 8.46 -10.32 -18.31
CA LEU A 177 8.15 -9.42 -17.21
C LEU A 177 8.15 -7.96 -17.70
N ASP A 178 7.51 -7.07 -16.95
CA ASP A 178 7.57 -5.62 -17.20
C ASP A 178 9.01 -5.10 -17.14
N THR A 179 9.84 -5.73 -16.31
CA THR A 179 11.26 -5.41 -16.16
C THR A 179 12.10 -5.72 -17.40
N ASP A 180 11.61 -6.58 -18.29
CA ASP A 180 12.33 -7.00 -19.49
C ASP A 180 12.07 -6.05 -20.69
N LEU A 181 11.03 -5.18 -20.57
CA LEU A 181 10.69 -4.23 -21.62
C LEU A 181 11.85 -3.27 -21.91
N THR A 182 12.15 -3.12 -23.20
CA THR A 182 13.15 -2.16 -23.68
C THR A 182 12.66 -0.71 -23.51
N VAL A 183 13.57 0.25 -23.54
CA VAL A 183 13.24 1.68 -23.52
C VAL A 183 12.32 2.03 -24.69
N GLY A 184 12.60 1.51 -25.89
CA GLY A 184 11.77 1.72 -27.07
C GLY A 184 10.34 1.23 -26.89
N ALA A 185 10.17 0.04 -26.32
CA ALA A 185 8.85 -0.52 -26.01
C ALA A 185 8.12 0.30 -24.95
N LEU A 186 8.81 0.77 -23.90
CA LEU A 186 8.22 1.62 -22.87
C LEU A 186 7.78 2.99 -23.40
N LYS A 187 8.56 3.60 -24.31
CA LYS A 187 8.17 4.83 -25.03
C LYS A 187 6.91 4.59 -25.85
N ALA A 188 6.89 3.52 -26.65
CA ALA A 188 5.77 3.18 -27.51
C ALA A 188 4.49 2.88 -26.72
N VAL A 189 4.56 2.05 -25.68
CA VAL A 189 3.37 1.71 -24.88
C VAL A 189 2.84 2.93 -24.12
N SER A 190 3.69 3.82 -23.62
CA SER A 190 3.25 5.06 -22.97
C SER A 190 2.46 5.95 -23.95
N PHE A 191 2.94 6.08 -25.18
CA PHE A 191 2.21 6.81 -26.23
C PHE A 191 0.86 6.14 -26.53
N LEU A 192 0.80 4.83 -26.74
CA LEU A 192 -0.44 4.10 -26.99
C LEU A 192 -1.44 4.24 -25.83
N MET A 193 -0.96 4.17 -24.60
CA MET A 193 -1.82 4.36 -23.42
C MET A 193 -2.44 5.77 -23.35
N THR A 194 -1.71 6.83 -23.75
CA THR A 194 -2.29 8.17 -23.85
C THR A 194 -3.36 8.27 -24.93
N GLN A 195 -3.17 7.60 -26.08
CA GLN A 195 -4.19 7.52 -27.12
C GLN A 195 -5.45 6.77 -26.65
N LYS A 196 -5.26 5.67 -25.92
CA LYS A 196 -6.40 4.93 -25.33
C LYS A 196 -7.13 5.75 -24.27
N PHE A 197 -6.40 6.48 -23.44
CA PHE A 197 -6.98 7.42 -22.50
C PHE A 197 -7.84 8.46 -23.22
N GLN A 198 -7.31 9.10 -24.26
CA GLN A 198 -8.04 10.09 -25.04
C GLN A 198 -9.30 9.50 -25.72
N ALA A 199 -9.17 8.30 -26.29
CA ALA A 199 -10.32 7.61 -26.89
C ALA A 199 -11.42 7.28 -25.86
N ALA A 200 -11.04 6.88 -24.66
CA ALA A 200 -11.98 6.52 -23.60
C ALA A 200 -12.65 7.75 -22.93
N THR A 201 -11.92 8.85 -22.76
CA THR A 201 -12.37 10.01 -21.98
C THR A 201 -12.79 11.20 -22.81
N GLN A 202 -12.45 11.22 -24.10
CA GLN A 202 -12.57 12.38 -25.00
C GLN A 202 -11.78 13.62 -24.50
N LYS A 203 -10.75 13.40 -23.68
CA LYS A 203 -9.86 14.44 -23.12
C LYS A 203 -8.41 14.08 -23.36
N GLU A 204 -7.56 15.09 -23.45
CA GLU A 204 -6.12 14.88 -23.43
C GLU A 204 -5.66 14.43 -22.02
N PHE A 205 -4.64 13.60 -21.96
CA PHE A 205 -4.04 13.23 -20.67
C PHE A 205 -3.43 14.46 -20.00
N PRO A 206 -3.65 14.70 -18.69
CA PRO A 206 -3.14 15.88 -17.99
C PRO A 206 -1.62 16.00 -18.13
N ASN A 207 -1.15 17.05 -18.80
CA ASN A 207 0.27 17.25 -19.13
C ASN A 207 0.93 18.42 -18.38
N THR A 208 0.39 18.78 -17.22
CA THR A 208 1.01 19.73 -16.28
C THR A 208 0.91 19.21 -14.86
N LEU A 209 1.89 19.55 -14.01
CA LEU A 209 1.91 19.14 -12.61
C LEU A 209 0.62 19.56 -11.87
N GLY A 210 0.17 20.81 -12.07
CA GLY A 210 -1.05 21.31 -11.43
C GLY A 210 -2.30 20.54 -11.81
N ALA A 211 -2.47 20.21 -13.11
CA ALA A 211 -3.62 19.43 -13.58
C ALA A 211 -3.59 17.99 -13.06
N GLN A 212 -2.41 17.36 -13.00
CA GLN A 212 -2.23 16.03 -12.44
C GLN A 212 -2.50 16.02 -10.94
N LEU A 213 -1.99 16.99 -10.17
CA LEU A 213 -2.24 17.13 -8.74
C LEU A 213 -3.73 17.35 -8.46
N ALA A 214 -4.41 18.24 -9.20
CA ALA A 214 -5.84 18.43 -9.08
C ALA A 214 -6.60 17.12 -9.26
N ALA A 215 -6.37 16.42 -10.37
CA ALA A 215 -7.04 15.16 -10.67
C ALA A 215 -6.75 14.10 -9.59
N ALA A 216 -5.50 13.95 -9.16
CA ALA A 216 -5.10 12.97 -8.18
C ALA A 216 -5.69 13.25 -6.78
N ILE A 217 -5.65 14.50 -6.31
CA ILE A 217 -6.19 14.87 -4.98
C ILE A 217 -7.70 14.65 -4.95
N LEU A 218 -8.42 15.09 -6.00
CA LEU A 218 -9.86 14.92 -6.06
C LEU A 218 -10.26 13.45 -6.15
N ALA A 219 -9.52 12.64 -6.91
CA ALA A 219 -9.74 11.20 -6.97
C ALA A 219 -9.54 10.52 -5.61
N VAL A 220 -8.52 10.93 -4.84
CA VAL A 220 -8.31 10.43 -3.48
C VAL A 220 -9.47 10.84 -2.56
N PHE A 221 -9.98 12.06 -2.64
CA PHE A 221 -11.15 12.47 -1.86
C PHE A 221 -12.40 11.65 -2.25
N ASP A 222 -12.62 11.45 -3.55
CA ASP A 222 -13.75 10.66 -4.05
C ASP A 222 -13.65 9.18 -3.69
N SER A 223 -12.43 8.65 -3.54
CA SER A 223 -12.23 7.25 -3.16
C SER A 223 -12.81 6.88 -1.79
N TRP A 224 -13.02 7.88 -0.90
CA TRP A 224 -13.74 7.70 0.36
C TRP A 224 -15.19 7.27 0.16
N GLU A 225 -15.84 7.74 -0.90
CA GLU A 225 -17.23 7.41 -1.27
C GLU A 225 -17.32 6.26 -2.28
N SER A 226 -16.22 5.57 -2.56
CA SER A 226 -16.25 4.39 -3.43
C SER A 226 -17.05 3.25 -2.81
N PRO A 227 -17.72 2.40 -3.62
CA PRO A 227 -18.52 1.28 -3.09
C PRO A 227 -17.73 0.38 -2.14
N ARG A 228 -16.46 0.05 -2.49
CA ARG A 228 -15.57 -0.78 -1.66
C ARG A 228 -15.23 -0.11 -0.31
N ALA A 229 -14.99 1.22 -0.32
CA ALA A 229 -14.69 1.94 0.92
C ALA A 229 -15.92 2.05 1.83
N ILE A 230 -17.11 2.27 1.27
CA ILE A 230 -18.39 2.28 2.00
C ILE A 230 -18.64 0.91 2.63
N GLU A 231 -18.49 -0.17 1.87
CA GLU A 231 -18.71 -1.53 2.37
C GLU A 231 -17.73 -1.88 3.50
N TYR A 232 -16.45 -1.55 3.33
CA TYR A 232 -15.44 -1.75 4.37
C TYR A 232 -15.77 -0.99 5.65
N ARG A 233 -16.22 0.28 5.54
CA ARG A 233 -16.62 1.08 6.70
C ARG A 233 -17.81 0.47 7.45
N LYS A 234 -18.82 0.00 6.72
CA LYS A 234 -19.98 -0.71 7.30
C LYS A 234 -19.56 -1.97 8.05
N LEU A 235 -18.73 -2.82 7.43
CA LEU A 235 -18.23 -4.06 8.04
C LEU A 235 -17.40 -3.83 9.30
N ASN A 236 -16.69 -2.69 9.37
CA ASN A 236 -15.79 -2.38 10.48
C ASN A 236 -16.33 -1.28 11.43
N SER A 237 -17.59 -0.88 11.29
CA SER A 237 -18.23 0.16 12.10
C SER A 237 -17.44 1.48 12.13
N ILE A 238 -16.89 1.89 10.98
CA ILE A 238 -16.12 3.13 10.82
C ILE A 238 -17.10 4.27 10.44
N PRO A 239 -17.11 5.40 11.17
CA PRO A 239 -17.97 6.54 10.86
C PRO A 239 -17.72 7.12 9.46
N ASP A 240 -18.79 7.49 8.77
CA ASP A 240 -18.74 8.04 7.40
C ASP A 240 -18.18 9.47 7.33
N ASP A 241 -18.24 10.22 8.41
CA ASP A 241 -17.82 11.61 8.52
C ASP A 241 -16.32 11.82 8.79
N MET A 242 -15.55 10.74 8.98
CA MET A 242 -14.12 10.84 9.22
C MET A 242 -13.33 11.44 8.05
N GLY A 243 -13.70 11.10 6.82
CA GLY A 243 -12.98 11.51 5.62
C GLY A 243 -11.58 10.89 5.50
N THR A 244 -10.83 11.37 4.52
CA THR A 244 -9.44 10.98 4.30
C THR A 244 -8.53 12.20 4.17
N ALA A 245 -7.33 12.13 4.74
CA ALA A 245 -6.26 13.06 4.40
C ALA A 245 -5.61 12.63 3.07
N VAL A 246 -4.90 13.56 2.44
CA VAL A 246 -4.06 13.29 1.26
C VAL A 246 -2.61 13.60 1.61
N THR A 247 -1.76 12.60 1.56
CA THR A 247 -0.32 12.78 1.73
C THR A 247 0.34 12.88 0.37
N ILE A 248 1.03 13.99 0.11
CA ILE A 248 1.84 14.23 -1.07
C ILE A 248 3.30 14.11 -0.64
N GLN A 249 4.02 13.14 -1.21
CA GLN A 249 5.36 12.79 -0.77
C GLN A 249 6.29 12.65 -1.97
N ALA A 250 7.51 13.19 -1.86
CA ALA A 250 8.52 13.04 -2.91
C ALA A 250 8.76 11.56 -3.21
N MET A 251 8.82 11.25 -4.52
CA MET A 251 9.10 9.90 -4.98
C MET A 251 10.54 9.50 -4.65
N VAL A 252 10.69 8.23 -4.30
CA VAL A 252 11.94 7.47 -4.33
C VAL A 252 11.73 6.27 -5.23
N PHE A 253 12.78 5.91 -5.99
CA PHE A 253 12.64 5.01 -7.13
C PHE A 253 13.28 3.66 -6.85
N GLY A 254 12.46 2.65 -6.60
CA GLY A 254 12.89 1.26 -6.47
C GLY A 254 13.12 0.56 -7.81
N ASN A 255 12.77 1.20 -8.94
CA ASN A 255 12.90 0.64 -10.29
C ASN A 255 14.13 1.15 -11.07
N MET A 256 15.20 1.54 -10.35
CA MET A 256 16.48 1.99 -10.93
C MET A 256 17.53 0.87 -11.04
N GLY A 257 17.11 -0.35 -11.34
CA GLY A 257 17.99 -1.50 -11.52
C GLY A 257 18.26 -2.28 -10.23
N LYS A 258 19.27 -3.16 -10.25
CA LYS A 258 19.53 -4.18 -9.20
C LYS A 258 19.91 -3.62 -7.83
N SER A 259 20.43 -2.39 -7.75
CA SER A 259 20.73 -1.73 -6.46
C SER A 259 19.53 -0.99 -5.88
N SER A 260 18.36 -1.14 -6.48
CA SER A 260 17.11 -0.48 -6.08
C SER A 260 15.98 -1.48 -5.99
N GLY A 261 15.04 -1.23 -5.11
CA GLY A 261 13.87 -2.08 -4.93
C GLY A 261 12.93 -1.54 -3.87
N THR A 262 11.90 -2.30 -3.58
CA THR A 262 10.89 -1.92 -2.58
C THR A 262 10.42 -3.16 -1.82
N GLY A 263 9.92 -2.96 -0.61
CA GLY A 263 9.44 -4.08 0.20
C GLY A 263 8.47 -3.65 1.29
N VAL A 264 7.88 -4.67 1.87
CA VAL A 264 7.00 -4.56 3.04
C VAL A 264 7.49 -5.56 4.08
N LEU A 265 7.61 -5.12 5.31
CA LEU A 265 7.99 -6.00 6.42
C LEU A 265 7.20 -5.70 7.69
N PHE A 266 7.16 -6.70 8.55
CA PHE A 266 6.67 -6.63 9.91
C PHE A 266 7.84 -6.82 10.87
N THR A 267 7.82 -6.14 12.01
CA THR A 267 8.84 -6.29 13.05
C THR A 267 8.75 -7.63 13.79
N ARG A 268 7.65 -8.35 13.60
CA ARG A 268 7.41 -9.72 14.07
C ARG A 268 6.58 -10.49 13.04
N ASN A 269 6.65 -11.81 13.06
CA ASN A 269 5.80 -12.64 12.21
C ASN A 269 4.31 -12.37 12.51
N PRO A 270 3.51 -11.84 11.56
CA PRO A 270 2.12 -11.46 11.78
C PRO A 270 1.17 -12.65 11.97
N SER A 271 1.61 -13.86 11.64
CA SER A 271 0.84 -15.10 11.79
C SER A 271 1.13 -15.83 13.10
N THR A 272 2.38 -15.83 13.56
CA THR A 272 2.82 -16.58 14.77
C THR A 272 3.16 -15.69 15.96
N GLY A 273 3.51 -14.43 15.75
CA GLY A 273 3.96 -13.48 16.77
C GLY A 273 5.45 -13.60 17.13
N GLU A 274 6.18 -14.50 16.49
CA GLU A 274 7.61 -14.68 16.73
C GLU A 274 8.38 -13.39 16.45
N PRO A 275 9.36 -13.02 17.29
CA PRO A 275 10.21 -11.86 17.08
C PRO A 275 11.13 -12.07 15.87
N GLY A 276 11.51 -10.98 15.23
CA GLY A 276 12.35 -10.95 14.03
C GLY A 276 11.63 -10.34 12.85
N MET A 277 12.37 -9.77 11.90
CA MET A 277 11.80 -9.20 10.69
C MET A 277 11.10 -10.28 9.87
N PHE A 278 9.90 -10.00 9.43
CA PHE A 278 9.13 -10.89 8.57
C PHE A 278 8.55 -10.07 7.43
N GLY A 279 8.97 -10.34 6.20
CA GLY A 279 8.51 -9.56 5.07
C GLY A 279 9.13 -9.99 3.77
N GLU A 280 8.82 -9.21 2.75
CA GLU A 280 9.15 -9.51 1.36
C GLU A 280 9.63 -8.24 0.65
N PHE A 281 10.50 -8.39 -0.35
CA PHE A 281 10.97 -7.30 -1.18
C PHE A 281 11.11 -7.76 -2.65
N LEU A 282 11.12 -6.79 -3.55
CA LEU A 282 11.40 -6.96 -4.97
C LEU A 282 12.51 -6.00 -5.41
N GLU A 283 13.52 -6.54 -6.09
CA GLU A 283 14.48 -5.73 -6.81
C GLU A 283 13.84 -5.10 -8.05
N ASN A 284 14.33 -3.93 -8.43
CA ASN A 284 13.90 -3.21 -9.63
C ASN A 284 12.37 -3.12 -9.73
N ALA A 285 11.71 -2.58 -8.69
CA ALA A 285 10.26 -2.55 -8.53
C ALA A 285 9.78 -1.26 -7.86
N GLN A 286 8.55 -0.85 -8.14
CA GLN A 286 7.83 0.16 -7.36
C GLN A 286 6.88 -0.51 -6.35
N GLY A 287 6.40 0.24 -5.35
CA GLY A 287 5.65 -0.30 -4.21
C GLY A 287 4.40 -1.12 -4.57
N GLU A 288 3.75 -0.79 -5.68
CA GLU A 288 2.59 -1.54 -6.19
C GLU A 288 2.93 -2.97 -6.63
N ASP A 289 4.15 -3.21 -7.12
CA ASP A 289 4.56 -4.52 -7.64
C ASP A 289 4.61 -5.59 -6.55
N VAL A 290 4.97 -5.20 -5.30
CA VAL A 290 4.99 -6.11 -4.15
C VAL A 290 3.58 -6.50 -3.74
N VAL A 291 2.65 -5.55 -3.78
CA VAL A 291 1.27 -5.75 -3.31
C VAL A 291 0.41 -6.43 -4.36
N ALA A 292 0.65 -6.15 -5.65
CA ALA A 292 -0.11 -6.72 -6.76
C ALA A 292 0.16 -8.22 -6.99
N GLY A 293 1.30 -8.74 -6.51
CA GLY A 293 1.60 -10.17 -6.66
C GLY A 293 2.03 -10.61 -8.07
N ILE A 294 2.30 -9.66 -8.97
CA ILE A 294 2.68 -9.93 -10.38
C ILE A 294 4.03 -10.68 -10.48
N ARG A 295 4.92 -10.45 -9.51
CA ARG A 295 6.21 -11.10 -9.39
C ARG A 295 6.31 -11.81 -8.04
N THR A 296 7.02 -12.94 -7.99
CA THR A 296 7.31 -13.62 -6.72
C THR A 296 8.36 -12.79 -5.95
N PRO A 297 8.02 -12.26 -4.77
CA PRO A 297 8.96 -11.49 -3.97
C PRO A 297 9.97 -12.39 -3.27
N HIS A 298 11.10 -11.79 -2.88
CA HIS A 298 12.13 -12.41 -2.05
C HIS A 298 11.89 -12.12 -0.56
N PRO A 299 12.26 -13.03 0.34
CA PRO A 299 12.11 -12.81 1.78
C PRO A 299 13.12 -11.75 2.28
N VAL A 300 12.73 -10.98 3.29
CA VAL A 300 13.64 -10.05 3.99
C VAL A 300 14.72 -10.80 4.76
N GLU A 301 14.37 -11.93 5.35
CA GLU A 301 15.32 -12.84 6.03
C GLU A 301 15.54 -14.08 5.17
N GLY A 302 16.78 -14.32 4.76
CA GLY A 302 17.13 -15.46 3.90
C GLY A 302 17.12 -16.83 4.60
N MET A 303 16.93 -16.87 5.93
CA MET A 303 16.86 -18.12 6.70
C MET A 303 15.45 -18.72 6.62
N ILE A 304 15.28 -19.75 5.82
CA ILE A 304 14.08 -20.60 5.76
C ILE A 304 14.34 -21.87 6.59
N GLY A 305 14.06 -21.81 7.90
CA GLY A 305 14.27 -22.93 8.83
C GLY A 305 15.74 -23.20 9.17
N LYS A 306 16.00 -24.24 9.97
CA LYS A 306 17.34 -24.52 10.53
C LYS A 306 18.43 -24.86 9.50
N TRP A 307 18.09 -25.17 8.24
CA TRP A 307 19.04 -25.78 7.29
C TRP A 307 18.87 -25.32 5.82
N ASN A 308 17.90 -24.44 5.51
CA ASN A 308 17.72 -23.91 4.16
C ASN A 308 17.98 -22.40 4.15
N TYR A 309 19.00 -21.98 3.42
CA TYR A 309 19.30 -20.58 3.14
C TYR A 309 18.75 -20.22 1.78
N ASN A 310 17.92 -19.18 1.72
CA ASN A 310 17.57 -18.54 0.46
C ASN A 310 18.58 -17.41 0.21
N THR A 311 19.53 -17.63 -0.69
CA THR A 311 20.55 -16.64 -1.07
C THR A 311 19.98 -15.40 -1.76
N ASN A 312 18.68 -15.37 -2.04
CA ASN A 312 17.97 -14.21 -2.55
C ASN A 312 17.31 -13.39 -1.44
N GLY A 313 17.57 -13.67 -0.17
CA GLY A 313 17.12 -12.85 0.95
C GLY A 313 17.75 -11.47 0.94
N LEU A 314 17.10 -10.48 1.55
CA LEU A 314 17.60 -9.11 1.61
C LEU A 314 18.92 -9.03 2.41
N ASP A 315 19.08 -9.88 3.42
CA ASP A 315 20.31 -10.05 4.20
C ASP A 315 21.53 -10.46 3.36
N PHE A 316 21.31 -11.16 2.24
CA PHE A 316 22.35 -11.49 1.25
C PHE A 316 22.44 -10.46 0.13
N THR A 317 21.31 -9.94 -0.34
CA THR A 317 21.25 -9.03 -1.49
C THR A 317 21.76 -7.64 -1.12
N TRP A 318 21.34 -7.11 0.03
CA TRP A 318 21.71 -5.77 0.52
C TRP A 318 21.96 -5.79 2.03
N PRO A 319 23.10 -6.36 2.50
CA PRO A 319 23.39 -6.56 3.93
C PRO A 319 23.40 -5.26 4.74
N ASP A 320 23.88 -4.16 4.18
CA ASP A 320 23.88 -2.85 4.86
C ASP A 320 22.46 -2.30 5.05
N VAL A 321 21.58 -2.50 4.07
CA VAL A 321 20.15 -2.12 4.16
C VAL A 321 19.45 -2.99 5.19
N HIS A 322 19.74 -4.29 5.20
CA HIS A 322 19.19 -5.23 6.19
C HIS A 322 19.56 -4.80 7.62
N ALA A 323 20.84 -4.48 7.88
CA ALA A 323 21.28 -4.00 9.18
C ALA A 323 20.57 -2.69 9.61
N GLN A 324 20.38 -1.74 8.68
CA GLN A 324 19.63 -0.53 8.94
C GLN A 324 18.16 -0.82 9.26
N LEU A 325 17.50 -1.70 8.51
CA LEU A 325 16.11 -2.10 8.77
C LEU A 325 15.96 -2.77 10.13
N LEU A 326 16.88 -3.62 10.52
CA LEU A 326 16.87 -4.29 11.83
C LEU A 326 16.90 -3.27 12.98
N ALA A 327 17.80 -2.29 12.90
CA ALA A 327 17.87 -1.19 13.87
C ALA A 327 16.59 -0.33 13.91
N LEU A 328 16.03 -0.03 12.73
CA LEU A 328 14.78 0.74 12.62
C LEU A 328 13.58 -0.05 13.16
N CYS A 329 13.50 -1.35 12.93
CA CYS A 329 12.44 -2.21 13.48
C CYS A 329 12.42 -2.17 15.00
N SER A 330 13.56 -2.31 15.65
CA SER A 330 13.67 -2.22 17.11
C SER A 330 13.22 -0.86 17.64
N LYS A 331 13.63 0.22 16.99
CA LYS A 331 13.22 1.58 17.34
C LYS A 331 11.72 1.78 17.15
N LEU A 332 11.15 1.31 16.04
CA LEU A 332 9.71 1.44 15.76
C LEU A 332 8.86 0.60 16.71
N GLU A 333 9.26 -0.63 17.07
CA GLU A 333 8.54 -1.41 18.11
C GLU A 333 8.48 -0.68 19.44
N THR A 334 9.55 0.00 19.83
CA THR A 334 9.59 0.82 21.05
C THR A 334 8.62 2.02 20.94
N ILE A 335 8.69 2.76 19.83
CA ILE A 335 7.86 3.95 19.56
C ILE A 335 6.37 3.60 19.54
N TYR A 336 5.99 2.54 18.83
CA TYR A 336 4.60 2.09 18.73
C TYR A 336 4.14 1.32 19.95
N ASN A 337 5.09 0.88 20.79
CA ASN A 337 4.86 -0.05 21.88
C ASN A 337 4.03 -1.26 21.41
N ASP A 338 4.33 -1.76 20.20
CA ASP A 338 3.65 -2.88 19.56
C ASP A 338 4.36 -3.29 18.26
N MET A 339 3.93 -4.41 17.65
CA MET A 339 4.35 -4.85 16.33
C MET A 339 4.00 -3.80 15.25
N VAL A 340 4.94 -3.55 14.36
CA VAL A 340 4.82 -2.53 13.29
C VAL A 340 4.91 -3.17 11.92
N ASP A 341 4.12 -2.65 10.99
CA ASP A 341 4.11 -2.89 9.55
C ASP A 341 4.82 -1.70 8.87
N ILE A 342 5.81 -1.97 8.04
CA ILE A 342 6.73 -0.98 7.46
C ILE A 342 6.76 -1.17 5.94
N GLU A 343 6.53 -0.09 5.21
CA GLU A 343 6.80 0.00 3.77
C GLU A 343 8.12 0.73 3.56
N PHE A 344 9.03 0.16 2.79
CA PHE A 344 10.34 0.75 2.52
C PHE A 344 10.70 0.69 1.03
N THR A 345 11.58 1.59 0.61
CA THR A 345 12.19 1.59 -0.72
C THR A 345 13.69 1.80 -0.58
N VAL A 346 14.44 1.07 -1.38
CA VAL A 346 15.87 1.25 -1.56
C VAL A 346 16.10 1.88 -2.92
N GLN A 347 16.72 3.04 -2.93
CA GLN A 347 17.13 3.72 -4.17
C GLN A 347 18.65 3.76 -4.23
N GLN A 348 19.24 3.00 -5.16
CA GLN A 348 20.70 2.94 -5.34
C GLN A 348 21.45 2.68 -4.01
N GLY A 349 21.00 1.67 -3.27
CA GLY A 349 21.58 1.28 -1.98
C GLY A 349 21.16 2.15 -0.79
N LYS A 350 20.45 3.26 -0.98
CA LYS A 350 19.98 4.12 0.10
C LYS A 350 18.56 3.76 0.54
N LEU A 351 18.40 3.48 1.83
CA LEU A 351 17.12 3.13 2.43
C LEU A 351 16.24 4.34 2.69
N TYR A 352 14.95 4.19 2.43
CA TYR A 352 13.89 5.14 2.78
C TYR A 352 12.69 4.40 3.35
N ILE A 353 12.08 4.96 4.41
CA ILE A 353 10.84 4.46 4.98
C ILE A 353 9.68 5.29 4.46
N LEU A 354 8.74 4.62 3.78
CA LEU A 354 7.60 5.29 3.15
C LEU A 354 6.37 5.36 4.05
N GLN A 355 6.24 4.39 4.95
CA GLN A 355 5.10 4.30 5.87
C GLN A 355 5.43 3.36 7.02
N SER A 356 4.90 3.67 8.19
CA SER A 356 4.80 2.75 9.33
C SER A 356 3.39 2.78 9.92
N ARG A 357 2.91 1.64 10.38
CA ARG A 357 1.59 1.50 11.01
C ARG A 357 1.57 0.33 11.98
N SER A 358 0.61 0.31 12.90
CA SER A 358 0.38 -0.87 13.76
C SER A 358 0.11 -2.09 12.90
N GLY A 359 0.87 -3.17 13.08
CA GLY A 359 0.79 -4.37 12.26
C GLY A 359 -0.52 -5.13 12.47
N LYS A 360 -1.20 -5.45 11.36
CA LYS A 360 -2.33 -6.40 11.38
C LYS A 360 -1.79 -7.81 11.61
N ARG A 361 -2.41 -8.55 12.52
CA ARG A 361 -1.92 -9.84 12.97
C ARG A 361 -3.06 -10.81 13.28
N SER A 362 -2.75 -12.10 13.23
CA SER A 362 -3.69 -13.16 13.65
C SER A 362 -3.92 -13.13 15.15
N ALA A 363 -4.99 -13.78 15.61
CA ALA A 363 -5.26 -13.95 17.03
C ALA A 363 -4.09 -14.64 17.75
N ARG A 364 -3.52 -15.71 17.16
CA ARG A 364 -2.35 -16.42 17.71
C ARG A 364 -1.16 -15.48 17.92
N ALA A 365 -0.84 -14.67 16.91
CA ALA A 365 0.25 -13.70 17.00
C ALA A 365 -0.02 -12.64 18.07
N ALA A 366 -1.26 -12.13 18.17
CA ALA A 366 -1.64 -11.13 19.17
C ALA A 366 -1.41 -11.65 20.60
N PHE A 367 -1.80 -12.90 20.88
CA PHE A 367 -1.58 -13.51 22.20
C PHE A 367 -0.10 -13.79 22.47
N ARG A 368 0.66 -14.29 21.48
CA ARG A 368 2.09 -14.52 21.64
C ARG A 368 2.83 -13.21 21.95
N ILE A 369 2.54 -12.14 21.20
CA ILE A 369 3.13 -10.82 21.44
C ILE A 369 2.78 -10.30 22.84
N ALA A 370 1.53 -10.47 23.27
CA ALA A 370 1.10 -10.06 24.60
C ALA A 370 1.87 -10.80 25.70
N VAL A 371 2.06 -12.11 25.57
CA VAL A 371 2.86 -12.92 26.52
C VAL A 371 4.30 -12.47 26.54
N ASP A 372 4.93 -12.31 25.37
CA ASP A 372 6.34 -11.90 25.23
C ASP A 372 6.58 -10.52 25.84
N LYS A 373 5.72 -9.53 25.54
CA LYS A 373 5.83 -8.15 26.02
C LYS A 373 5.58 -8.04 27.54
N VAL A 374 4.67 -8.84 28.09
CA VAL A 374 4.49 -8.92 29.56
C VAL A 374 5.69 -9.61 30.21
N GLY A 375 6.20 -10.70 29.63
CA GLY A 375 7.38 -11.40 30.12
C GLY A 375 8.65 -10.54 30.11
N ALA A 376 8.79 -9.66 29.12
CA ALA A 376 9.86 -8.67 29.03
C ALA A 376 9.67 -7.45 29.95
N GLY A 377 8.53 -7.31 30.63
CA GLY A 377 8.20 -6.16 31.47
C GLY A 377 7.84 -4.88 30.68
N GLU A 378 7.66 -4.98 29.37
CA GLU A 378 7.29 -3.85 28.50
C GLU A 378 5.80 -3.49 28.62
N TRP A 379 4.94 -4.49 28.86
CA TRP A 379 3.51 -4.32 29.11
C TRP A 379 3.13 -4.83 30.51
N THR A 380 2.19 -4.14 31.13
CA THR A 380 1.47 -4.73 32.26
C THR A 380 0.46 -5.77 31.76
N ARG A 381 0.00 -6.66 32.63
CA ARG A 381 -1.10 -7.59 32.30
C ARG A 381 -2.36 -6.85 31.83
N LEU A 382 -2.62 -5.66 32.40
CA LEU A 382 -3.76 -4.83 32.02
C LEU A 382 -3.59 -4.26 30.61
N ASP A 383 -2.38 -3.82 30.24
CA ASP A 383 -2.09 -3.33 28.89
C ASP A 383 -2.28 -4.44 27.86
N ALA A 384 -1.74 -5.62 28.15
CA ALA A 384 -1.94 -6.80 27.30
C ALA A 384 -3.43 -7.11 27.11
N PHE A 385 -4.21 -7.11 28.21
CA PHE A 385 -5.64 -7.37 28.14
C PHE A 385 -6.40 -6.33 27.30
N LYS A 386 -6.05 -5.03 27.42
CA LYS A 386 -6.67 -3.95 26.62
C LYS A 386 -6.35 -4.05 25.12
N LYS A 387 -5.24 -4.68 24.75
CA LYS A 387 -4.81 -4.86 23.34
C LYS A 387 -5.39 -6.11 22.67
N LEU A 388 -6.02 -7.00 23.43
CA LEU A 388 -6.65 -8.21 22.95
C LEU A 388 -8.18 -8.03 22.88
N SER A 389 -8.79 -8.51 21.80
CA SER A 389 -10.23 -8.48 21.64
C SER A 389 -10.89 -9.82 22.07
N SER A 390 -12.16 -9.74 22.48
CA SER A 390 -12.94 -10.95 22.79
C SER A 390 -13.07 -11.90 21.58
N GLU A 391 -13.08 -11.34 20.37
CA GLU A 391 -13.15 -12.12 19.14
C GLU A 391 -11.86 -12.93 18.91
N GLN A 392 -10.71 -12.32 19.16
CA GLN A 392 -9.42 -13.04 19.09
C GLN A 392 -9.37 -14.21 20.08
N PHE A 393 -10.00 -14.06 21.26
CA PHE A 393 -10.11 -15.14 22.25
C PHE A 393 -10.94 -16.32 21.70
N LYS A 394 -12.04 -16.05 21.02
CA LYS A 394 -12.87 -17.10 20.41
C LYS A 394 -12.13 -17.82 19.29
N THR A 395 -11.33 -17.09 18.52
CA THR A 395 -10.54 -17.65 17.42
C THR A 395 -9.48 -18.65 17.88
N LEU A 396 -8.83 -18.42 19.02
CA LEU A 396 -7.86 -19.38 19.58
C LEU A 396 -8.47 -20.74 19.93
N ARG A 397 -9.77 -20.81 20.13
CA ARG A 397 -10.51 -22.06 20.44
C ARG A 397 -10.99 -22.81 19.21
N ARG A 398 -10.70 -22.30 18.01
CA ARG A 398 -11.05 -22.97 16.75
C ARG A 398 -10.27 -24.28 16.58
N PRO A 399 -10.83 -25.25 15.85
CA PRO A 399 -10.11 -26.48 15.52
C PRO A 399 -8.77 -26.20 14.85
N GLN A 400 -7.79 -27.02 15.15
CA GLN A 400 -6.46 -27.03 14.52
C GLN A 400 -6.21 -28.42 13.97
N ILE A 401 -5.32 -28.50 12.96
CA ILE A 401 -4.85 -29.79 12.49
C ILE A 401 -3.98 -30.41 13.60
N ASP A 402 -4.24 -31.67 13.88
CA ASP A 402 -3.42 -32.45 14.82
C ASP A 402 -1.95 -32.43 14.37
N PRO A 403 -0.99 -32.03 15.22
CA PRO A 403 0.42 -32.06 14.88
C PRO A 403 0.94 -33.42 14.42
N ASP A 404 0.28 -34.49 14.87
CA ASP A 404 0.61 -35.88 14.48
C ASP A 404 -0.06 -36.34 13.18
N TYR A 405 -0.90 -35.50 12.57
CA TYR A 405 -1.53 -35.81 11.28
C TYR A 405 -0.52 -35.83 10.15
N LYS A 406 -0.26 -37.00 9.60
CA LYS A 406 0.82 -37.25 8.64
C LYS A 406 0.41 -37.31 7.16
N VAL A 407 -0.85 -37.01 6.85
CA VAL A 407 -1.30 -36.98 5.44
C VAL A 407 -0.63 -35.83 4.73
N LYS A 408 0.05 -36.13 3.62
CA LYS A 408 0.70 -35.13 2.78
C LYS A 408 -0.37 -34.26 2.12
N PRO A 409 -0.26 -32.93 2.20
CA PRO A 409 -1.20 -32.05 1.52
C PRO A 409 -1.07 -32.18 -0.01
N ASP A 410 -2.18 -32.04 -0.71
CA ASP A 410 -2.20 -31.99 -2.19
C ASP A 410 -1.51 -30.74 -2.73
N PHE A 411 -1.67 -29.63 -2.01
CA PHE A 411 -1.05 -28.34 -2.35
C PHE A 411 -0.46 -27.69 -1.11
N THR A 412 0.61 -26.92 -1.30
CA THR A 412 1.26 -26.14 -0.27
C THR A 412 1.37 -24.68 -0.71
N GLY A 413 1.25 -23.75 0.23
CA GLY A 413 1.38 -22.32 -0.02
C GLY A 413 1.84 -21.58 1.23
N ILE A 414 1.89 -20.27 1.15
CA ILE A 414 2.30 -19.38 2.23
C ILE A 414 1.09 -19.14 3.15
N PRO A 415 1.23 -19.32 4.48
CA PRO A 415 0.13 -19.04 5.41
C PRO A 415 -0.16 -17.55 5.51
N GLY A 416 -1.22 -17.09 4.86
CA GLY A 416 -1.70 -15.71 4.95
C GLY A 416 -2.35 -15.42 6.30
N CYS A 417 -3.23 -16.31 6.77
CA CYS A 417 -3.83 -16.28 8.10
C CYS A 417 -4.09 -17.72 8.57
N PRO A 418 -3.60 -18.14 9.74
CA PRO A 418 -3.74 -19.51 10.24
C PRO A 418 -5.20 -19.90 10.51
N GLY A 419 -5.51 -21.16 10.30
CA GLY A 419 -6.81 -21.75 10.61
C GLY A 419 -7.06 -23.05 9.85
N VAL A 420 -8.21 -23.69 10.10
CA VAL A 420 -8.69 -24.88 9.40
C VAL A 420 -10.12 -24.63 8.94
N VAL A 421 -10.37 -24.81 7.65
CA VAL A 421 -11.69 -24.63 7.04
C VAL A 421 -11.95 -25.78 6.07
N THR A 422 -13.16 -26.32 6.15
CA THR A 422 -13.71 -27.25 5.16
C THR A 422 -15.01 -26.65 4.61
N ALA A 423 -15.05 -26.38 3.31
CA ALA A 423 -16.21 -25.83 2.64
C ALA A 423 -16.12 -26.04 1.12
N GLN A 424 -17.18 -25.72 0.39
CA GLN A 424 -17.20 -25.84 -1.07
C GLN A 424 -16.41 -24.72 -1.74
N PRO A 425 -15.61 -24.98 -2.80
CA PRO A 425 -14.90 -23.94 -3.53
C PRO A 425 -15.87 -23.10 -4.37
N VAL A 426 -15.59 -21.79 -4.44
CA VAL A 426 -16.18 -20.84 -5.39
C VAL A 426 -15.05 -20.03 -6.02
N PHE A 427 -15.20 -19.63 -7.28
CA PHE A 427 -14.08 -19.14 -8.08
C PHE A 427 -14.15 -17.63 -8.39
N SER A 428 -15.16 -16.94 -7.86
CA SER A 428 -15.26 -15.49 -7.95
C SER A 428 -15.84 -14.88 -6.66
N SER A 429 -15.54 -13.60 -6.45
CA SER A 429 -16.12 -12.83 -5.36
C SER A 429 -17.65 -12.78 -5.45
N ALA A 430 -18.19 -12.65 -6.67
CA ALA A 430 -19.62 -12.64 -6.91
C ALA A 430 -20.29 -13.99 -6.53
N ASP A 431 -19.66 -15.10 -6.88
CA ASP A 431 -20.17 -16.45 -6.51
C ASP A 431 -20.12 -16.64 -4.99
N ALA A 432 -19.06 -16.14 -4.32
CA ALA A 432 -18.97 -16.21 -2.87
C ALA A 432 -20.12 -15.44 -2.20
N VAL A 433 -20.41 -14.23 -2.69
CA VAL A 433 -21.53 -13.40 -2.17
C VAL A 433 -22.88 -14.07 -2.41
N ALA A 434 -23.07 -14.68 -3.57
CA ALA A 434 -24.32 -15.36 -3.95
C ALA A 434 -24.49 -16.71 -3.25
N ALA A 435 -23.44 -17.33 -2.72
CA ALA A 435 -23.46 -18.65 -2.11
C ALA A 435 -24.40 -18.71 -0.89
N LYS A 436 -25.31 -19.71 -0.89
CA LYS A 436 -26.20 -20.03 0.23
C LYS A 436 -25.62 -21.10 1.16
N PHE A 437 -24.38 -21.50 0.94
CA PHE A 437 -23.62 -22.51 1.68
C PHE A 437 -22.28 -21.92 2.13
N ASP A 438 -21.61 -22.60 3.04
CA ASP A 438 -20.24 -22.25 3.45
C ASP A 438 -19.29 -22.50 2.28
N CYS A 439 -18.48 -21.47 1.93
CA CYS A 439 -17.60 -21.55 0.77
C CYS A 439 -16.16 -21.13 1.09
N ILE A 440 -15.23 -21.60 0.27
CA ILE A 440 -13.85 -21.12 0.19
C ILE A 440 -13.70 -20.35 -1.11
N LEU A 441 -13.26 -19.10 -1.05
CA LEU A 441 -12.93 -18.31 -2.24
C LEU A 441 -11.58 -18.79 -2.78
N VAL A 442 -11.60 -19.35 -3.99
CA VAL A 442 -10.43 -19.87 -4.70
C VAL A 442 -10.24 -19.02 -5.95
N THR A 443 -9.13 -18.30 -6.04
CA THR A 443 -8.89 -17.37 -7.14
C THR A 443 -7.41 -17.23 -7.45
N HIS A 444 -7.06 -16.72 -8.63
CA HIS A 444 -5.67 -16.50 -9.01
C HIS A 444 -4.98 -15.51 -8.04
N GLU A 445 -5.65 -14.39 -7.76
CA GLU A 445 -5.28 -13.38 -6.77
C GLU A 445 -6.52 -12.66 -6.28
N THR A 446 -6.42 -11.81 -5.26
CA THR A 446 -7.52 -10.95 -4.83
C THR A 446 -7.16 -9.48 -4.99
N SER A 447 -8.18 -8.70 -5.31
CA SER A 447 -8.13 -7.24 -5.40
C SER A 447 -9.01 -6.57 -4.34
N PRO A 448 -8.91 -5.26 -4.13
CA PRO A 448 -9.82 -4.54 -3.23
C PRO A 448 -11.32 -4.66 -3.58
N ASN A 449 -11.64 -5.02 -4.83
CA ASN A 449 -13.02 -5.23 -5.25
C ASN A 449 -13.60 -6.57 -4.75
N ASP A 450 -12.76 -7.49 -4.28
CA ASP A 450 -13.17 -8.82 -3.80
C ASP A 450 -13.56 -8.85 -2.33
N ILE A 451 -13.52 -7.68 -1.64
CA ILE A 451 -13.73 -7.57 -0.19
C ILE A 451 -15.04 -8.23 0.29
N ALA A 452 -16.13 -8.08 -0.48
CA ALA A 452 -17.43 -8.65 -0.14
C ALA A 452 -17.40 -10.19 -0.18
N GLY A 453 -16.81 -10.78 -1.22
CA GLY A 453 -16.63 -12.23 -1.34
C GLY A 453 -15.69 -12.78 -0.28
N MET A 454 -14.59 -12.08 0.00
CA MET A 454 -13.65 -12.44 1.07
C MET A 454 -14.33 -12.43 2.45
N ALA A 455 -15.16 -11.44 2.72
CA ALA A 455 -15.91 -11.35 3.98
C ALA A 455 -16.95 -12.48 4.11
N LYS A 456 -17.61 -12.86 3.02
CA LYS A 456 -18.60 -13.95 2.99
C LYS A 456 -17.96 -15.32 3.12
N ALA A 457 -16.84 -15.56 2.45
CA ALA A 457 -16.15 -16.85 2.45
C ALA A 457 -15.64 -17.23 3.86
N LYS A 458 -15.59 -18.53 4.14
CA LYS A 458 -15.01 -19.10 5.37
C LYS A 458 -13.48 -19.17 5.30
N GLY A 459 -12.94 -19.34 4.10
CA GLY A 459 -11.50 -19.38 3.82
C GLY A 459 -11.18 -18.79 2.46
N ILE A 460 -9.92 -18.46 2.25
CA ILE A 460 -9.39 -17.86 1.03
C ILE A 460 -8.17 -18.64 0.58
N LEU A 461 -8.11 -18.97 -0.71
CA LEU A 461 -7.00 -19.66 -1.34
C LEU A 461 -6.64 -18.93 -2.62
N THR A 462 -5.35 -18.53 -2.78
CA THR A 462 -4.90 -17.88 -4.00
C THR A 462 -3.70 -18.57 -4.62
N ALA A 463 -3.67 -18.61 -5.97
CA ALA A 463 -2.55 -19.14 -6.73
C ALA A 463 -1.30 -18.27 -6.56
N MET A 464 -1.48 -16.96 -6.60
CA MET A 464 -0.42 -15.96 -6.50
C MET A 464 -0.46 -15.20 -5.16
N GLY A 465 0.60 -14.44 -4.90
CA GLY A 465 0.73 -13.58 -3.75
C GLY A 465 1.61 -14.15 -2.64
N GLY A 466 2.16 -13.25 -1.84
CA GLY A 466 3.00 -13.55 -0.68
C GLY A 466 2.29 -13.25 0.65
N ALA A 467 3.02 -13.32 1.74
CA ALA A 467 2.50 -13.03 3.08
C ALA A 467 2.06 -11.57 3.27
N THR A 468 2.49 -10.67 2.41
CA THR A 468 2.14 -9.24 2.41
C THR A 468 1.11 -8.87 1.33
N SER A 469 0.65 -9.84 0.52
CA SER A 469 -0.36 -9.63 -0.53
C SER A 469 -1.70 -9.16 0.03
N HIS A 470 -2.53 -8.58 -0.83
CA HIS A 470 -3.88 -8.12 -0.49
C HIS A 470 -4.71 -9.23 0.19
N ALA A 471 -4.71 -10.44 -0.36
CA ALA A 471 -5.40 -11.60 0.23
C ALA A 471 -4.98 -11.85 1.67
N ALA A 472 -3.67 -11.92 1.93
CA ALA A 472 -3.12 -12.21 3.24
C ALA A 472 -3.40 -11.09 4.27
N VAL A 473 -3.23 -9.83 3.88
CA VAL A 473 -3.44 -8.66 4.75
C VAL A 473 -4.91 -8.51 5.14
N VAL A 474 -5.82 -8.64 4.17
CA VAL A 474 -7.26 -8.52 4.41
C VAL A 474 -7.78 -9.73 5.19
N ALA A 475 -7.32 -10.94 4.87
CA ALA A 475 -7.70 -12.13 5.63
C ALA A 475 -7.31 -12.03 7.11
N ARG A 476 -6.09 -11.54 7.42
CA ARG A 476 -5.69 -11.28 8.82
C ARG A 476 -6.54 -10.21 9.48
N ALA A 477 -6.90 -9.14 8.76
CA ALA A 477 -7.77 -8.10 9.28
C ALA A 477 -9.20 -8.61 9.60
N MET A 478 -9.68 -9.61 8.83
CA MET A 478 -10.99 -10.24 9.00
C MET A 478 -10.94 -11.53 9.82
N ASP A 479 -9.76 -11.94 10.27
CA ASP A 479 -9.53 -13.22 10.97
C ASP A 479 -10.08 -14.43 10.18
N LYS A 480 -9.83 -14.46 8.87
CA LYS A 480 -10.24 -15.53 7.94
C LYS A 480 -9.04 -16.41 7.59
N THR A 481 -9.23 -17.72 7.63
CA THR A 481 -8.21 -18.68 7.17
C THR A 481 -7.79 -18.35 5.74
N CYS A 482 -6.49 -18.21 5.49
CA CYS A 482 -5.98 -17.83 4.18
C CYS A 482 -4.65 -18.54 3.88
N VAL A 483 -4.57 -19.13 2.69
CA VAL A 483 -3.33 -19.64 2.09
C VAL A 483 -3.13 -18.94 0.76
N VAL A 484 -1.92 -18.43 0.52
CA VAL A 484 -1.58 -17.69 -0.70
C VAL A 484 -0.37 -18.31 -1.38
N GLY A 485 -0.19 -18.04 -2.69
CA GLY A 485 0.99 -18.48 -3.42
C GLY A 485 1.07 -20.00 -3.60
N VAL A 486 -0.06 -20.66 -3.80
CA VAL A 486 -0.11 -22.13 -4.01
C VAL A 486 0.50 -22.53 -5.36
N GLY A 487 0.63 -21.59 -6.30
CA GLY A 487 1.24 -21.77 -7.60
C GLY A 487 0.27 -22.19 -8.71
N PRO A 488 0.77 -22.49 -9.92
CA PRO A 488 -0.05 -22.72 -11.11
C PRO A 488 -0.76 -24.08 -11.12
N HIS A 489 -0.73 -24.83 -10.05
CA HIS A 489 -1.36 -26.14 -9.92
C HIS A 489 -2.78 -26.09 -9.36
N MET A 490 -3.35 -24.89 -9.27
CA MET A 490 -4.75 -24.66 -8.90
C MET A 490 -5.66 -24.67 -10.10
#